data_7323cc7026b6bbf1c5cde6394ec1a374
#
_entry.id   7323cc7026b6bbf1c5cde6394ec1a374
#
_cell.length_a   1.000
_cell.length_b   1.000
_cell.length_c   1.000
_cell.angle_alpha   90.00
_cell.angle_beta   90.00
_cell.angle_gamma   90.00
#
_symmetry.space_group_name_H-M   'P 1'
#
loop_
_entity.id
_entity.type
_entity.pdbx_description
1 polymer ?
#
loop_
_entity_poly.entity_id
_entity_poly.type
_entity_poly.pdbx_seq_one_letter_code
_entity_poly.pdbx_strand_id
1 'polypeptide(L)'
;NTPDWKFQSDVVSHIKSKFNKQINLAVDVCMCSTTLDGHCCILDKPQTTQALFIDLGRKLKQAGADILAPSDMQKDTVKNLKIETQLPILSYIKFRSNFYSSFRDLANSTPSSERFYQISVADPHSAKIIASQYDKDGADYLMLKPGMTTIDLISMIKCNTYKPVGVYQVSDEYLGLPTDKHLYETYQIFDRVGCNFMVTYGARKL
;
A
#
# COMPACT_ATOMS: atom_id res chain seq x y z
N ASN A 1 -4.37 -3.18 24.51
CA ASN A 1 -5.70 -2.95 23.93
C ASN A 1 -5.67 -3.44 22.48
N THR A 2 -6.59 -4.32 22.11
CA THR A 2 -6.79 -4.73 20.73
C THR A 2 -7.35 -3.52 19.96
N PRO A 3 -6.80 -3.16 18.78
CA PRO A 3 -7.36 -2.07 17.98
C PRO A 3 -8.85 -2.31 17.67
N ASP A 4 -9.66 -1.27 17.79
CA ASP A 4 -11.04 -1.32 17.32
C ASP A 4 -11.08 -0.93 15.84
N TRP A 5 -11.38 -1.89 14.97
CA TRP A 5 -11.48 -1.69 13.52
C TRP A 5 -12.85 -1.15 13.06
N LYS A 6 -13.67 -0.70 14.01
CA LYS A 6 -15.04 -0.25 13.70
C LYS A 6 -15.05 0.92 12.73
N PHE A 7 -14.21 1.93 12.95
CA PHE A 7 -14.12 3.09 12.06
C PHE A 7 -13.82 2.69 10.61
N GLN A 8 -12.80 1.87 10.40
CA GLN A 8 -12.41 1.42 9.05
C GLN A 8 -13.55 0.64 8.38
N SER A 9 -14.18 -0.26 9.11
CA SER A 9 -15.30 -1.06 8.61
C SER A 9 -16.53 -0.20 8.27
N ASP A 10 -16.86 0.77 9.12
CA ASP A 10 -17.97 1.69 8.89
C ASP A 10 -17.76 2.56 7.64
N VAL A 11 -16.52 3.07 7.45
CA VAL A 11 -16.16 3.85 6.24
C VAL A 11 -16.30 3.00 4.98
N VAL A 12 -15.77 1.77 4.98
CA VAL A 12 -15.88 0.86 3.83
C VAL A 12 -17.35 0.56 3.53
N SER A 13 -18.15 0.20 4.53
CA SER A 13 -19.57 -0.08 4.38
C SER A 13 -20.33 1.13 3.84
N HIS A 14 -20.02 2.34 4.33
CA HIS A 14 -20.65 3.58 3.85
C HIS A 14 -20.33 3.85 2.38
N ILE A 15 -19.07 3.73 1.97
CA ILE A 15 -18.66 3.90 0.56
C ILE A 15 -19.36 2.88 -0.32
N LYS A 16 -19.39 1.61 0.07
CA LYS A 16 -20.03 0.54 -0.70
C LYS A 16 -21.55 0.71 -0.77
N SER A 17 -22.21 1.19 0.30
CA SER A 17 -23.64 1.48 0.27
C SER A 17 -23.99 2.59 -0.72
N LYS A 18 -23.10 3.58 -0.86
CA LYS A 18 -23.29 4.73 -1.75
C LYS A 18 -22.96 4.42 -3.22
N PHE A 19 -21.89 3.69 -3.48
CA PHE A 19 -21.39 3.46 -4.83
C PHE A 19 -21.58 2.02 -5.34
N ASN A 20 -21.84 1.07 -4.43
CA ASN A 20 -22.09 -0.34 -4.73
C ASN A 20 -21.03 -0.90 -5.71
N LYS A 21 -21.52 -1.50 -6.83
CA LYS A 21 -20.66 -2.10 -7.88
C LYS A 21 -20.08 -1.09 -8.87
N GLN A 22 -20.35 0.19 -8.71
CA GLN A 22 -19.82 1.24 -9.60
C GLN A 22 -18.32 1.45 -9.47
N ILE A 23 -17.75 1.09 -8.31
CA ILE A 23 -16.31 1.18 -8.04
C ILE A 23 -15.80 -0.11 -7.41
N ASN A 24 -14.54 -0.44 -7.71
CA ASN A 24 -13.76 -1.41 -6.95
C ASN A 24 -13.04 -0.68 -5.83
N LEU A 25 -13.25 -1.09 -4.59
CA LEU A 25 -12.67 -0.47 -3.41
C LEU A 25 -11.46 -1.27 -2.91
N ALA A 26 -10.26 -0.74 -3.16
CA ALA A 26 -9.03 -1.23 -2.55
C ALA A 26 -8.81 -0.53 -1.21
N VAL A 27 -8.64 -1.32 -0.15
CA VAL A 27 -8.52 -0.79 1.22
C VAL A 27 -7.14 -1.10 1.78
N ASP A 28 -6.44 -0.05 2.25
CA ASP A 28 -5.14 -0.19 2.92
C ASP A 28 -5.30 -1.00 4.22
N VAL A 29 -4.50 -2.05 4.38
CA VAL A 29 -4.42 -2.84 5.60
C VAL A 29 -3.15 -2.43 6.33
N CYS A 30 -3.29 -1.50 7.27
CA CYS A 30 -2.20 -0.92 8.03
C CYS A 30 -2.62 -0.55 9.45
N MET A 31 -1.67 -0.59 10.38
CA MET A 31 -1.88 -0.21 11.77
C MET A 31 -1.27 1.15 12.15
N CYS A 32 -0.55 1.82 11.25
CA CYS A 32 0.24 3.02 11.59
C CYS A 32 -0.57 4.16 12.22
N SER A 33 -1.86 4.30 11.90
CA SER A 33 -2.76 5.28 12.51
C SER A 33 -3.45 4.79 13.81
N THR A 34 -3.21 3.55 14.21
CA THR A 34 -3.81 2.92 15.40
C THR A 34 -2.78 2.48 16.42
N THR A 35 -1.50 2.48 16.07
CA THR A 35 -0.39 2.25 17.00
C THR A 35 0.10 3.56 17.59
N LEU A 36 0.49 3.56 18.86
CA LEU A 36 1.02 4.75 19.54
C LEU A 36 2.40 5.18 19.00
N ASP A 37 3.13 4.26 18.40
CA ASP A 37 4.48 4.45 17.89
C ASP A 37 4.52 4.76 16.38
N GLY A 38 3.37 4.82 15.69
CA GLY A 38 3.25 5.15 14.27
C GLY A 38 3.80 4.06 13.32
N HIS A 39 4.14 2.87 13.83
CA HIS A 39 4.61 1.77 13.00
C HIS A 39 3.45 1.02 12.32
N CYS A 40 3.72 0.43 11.14
CA CYS A 40 2.74 -0.35 10.39
C CYS A 40 2.50 -1.76 10.98
N CYS A 41 3.26 -2.14 11.99
CA CYS A 41 3.21 -3.45 12.67
C CYS A 41 3.50 -3.25 14.15
N ILE A 42 3.26 -4.26 14.97
CA ILE A 42 3.75 -4.29 16.36
C ILE A 42 5.18 -4.81 16.32
N LEU A 43 6.13 -3.93 16.65
CA LEU A 43 7.55 -4.28 16.66
C LEU A 43 7.80 -5.47 17.59
N ASP A 44 8.69 -6.36 17.19
CA ASP A 44 9.10 -7.58 17.93
C ASP A 44 7.98 -8.57 18.28
N LYS A 45 6.77 -8.40 17.70
CA LYS A 45 5.62 -9.29 17.91
C LYS A 45 4.97 -9.72 16.58
N PRO A 46 5.68 -10.47 15.73
CA PRO A 46 5.18 -10.81 14.40
C PRO A 46 3.87 -11.64 14.45
N GLN A 47 3.73 -12.57 15.39
CA GLN A 47 2.52 -13.38 15.49
C GLN A 47 1.28 -12.54 15.88
N THR A 48 1.46 -11.59 16.82
CA THR A 48 0.40 -10.65 17.20
C THR A 48 0.03 -9.75 16.01
N THR A 49 1.02 -9.24 15.30
CA THR A 49 0.83 -8.45 14.08
C THR A 49 0.00 -9.23 13.06
N GLN A 50 0.38 -10.47 12.76
CA GLN A 50 -0.35 -11.33 11.82
C GLN A 50 -1.81 -11.56 12.23
N ALA A 51 -2.06 -11.88 13.50
CA ALA A 51 -3.42 -12.10 14.02
C ALA A 51 -4.30 -10.84 13.83
N LEU A 52 -3.75 -9.64 14.10
CA LEU A 52 -4.45 -8.37 13.93
C LEU A 52 -4.72 -8.05 12.47
N PHE A 53 -3.79 -8.31 11.56
CA PHE A 53 -3.99 -8.11 10.12
C PHE A 53 -5.06 -9.05 9.56
N ILE A 54 -5.08 -10.31 9.99
CA ILE A 54 -6.11 -11.27 9.59
C ILE A 54 -7.49 -10.80 10.09
N ASP A 55 -7.61 -10.37 11.35
CA ASP A 55 -8.85 -9.83 11.91
C ASP A 55 -9.33 -8.60 11.13
N LEU A 56 -8.44 -7.63 10.88
CA LEU A 56 -8.74 -6.46 10.06
C LEU A 56 -9.19 -6.85 8.66
N GLY A 57 -8.44 -7.72 7.98
CA GLY A 57 -8.77 -8.18 6.63
C GLY A 57 -10.14 -8.84 6.53
N ARG A 58 -10.50 -9.67 7.50
CA ARG A 58 -11.83 -10.31 7.58
C ARG A 58 -12.95 -9.26 7.77
N LYS A 59 -12.75 -8.29 8.65
CA LYS A 59 -13.72 -7.21 8.89
C LYS A 59 -13.88 -6.31 7.66
N LEU A 60 -12.81 -5.95 6.98
CA LEU A 60 -12.86 -5.17 5.75
C LEU A 60 -13.58 -5.93 4.63
N LYS A 61 -13.34 -7.25 4.48
CA LYS A 61 -14.10 -8.10 3.58
C LYS A 61 -15.59 -8.07 3.89
N GLN A 62 -15.96 -8.26 5.17
CA GLN A 62 -17.37 -8.22 5.61
C GLN A 62 -18.01 -6.86 5.35
N ALA A 63 -17.25 -5.78 5.48
CA ALA A 63 -17.68 -4.42 5.19
C ALA A 63 -17.84 -4.13 3.69
N GLY A 64 -17.33 -5.00 2.80
CA GLY A 64 -17.49 -4.89 1.36
C GLY A 64 -16.25 -4.44 0.60
N ALA A 65 -15.05 -4.51 1.17
CA ALA A 65 -13.81 -4.27 0.42
C ALA A 65 -13.69 -5.28 -0.74
N ASP A 66 -13.27 -4.81 -1.91
CA ASP A 66 -13.05 -5.64 -3.09
C ASP A 66 -11.60 -6.11 -3.19
N ILE A 67 -10.65 -5.32 -2.70
CA ILE A 67 -9.21 -5.59 -2.72
C ILE A 67 -8.63 -5.20 -1.36
N LEU A 68 -7.73 -6.01 -0.82
CA LEU A 68 -6.95 -5.67 0.37
C LEU A 68 -5.53 -5.24 -0.01
N ALA A 69 -5.06 -4.15 0.58
CA ALA A 69 -3.77 -3.57 0.24
C ALA A 69 -2.83 -3.51 1.46
N PRO A 70 -2.21 -4.65 1.88
CA PRO A 70 -1.30 -4.67 3.02
C PRO A 70 -0.06 -3.83 2.78
N SER A 71 0.22 -2.90 3.71
CA SER A 71 1.35 -1.96 3.61
C SER A 71 2.37 -2.10 4.76
N ASP A 72 2.31 -3.20 5.52
CA ASP A 72 3.14 -3.47 6.69
C ASP A 72 4.55 -3.96 6.37
N MET A 73 4.75 -4.54 5.18
CA MET A 73 6.02 -5.16 4.76
C MET A 73 6.47 -6.34 5.65
N GLN A 74 5.54 -6.95 6.40
CA GLN A 74 5.88 -8.09 7.24
C GLN A 74 5.79 -9.41 6.46
N LYS A 75 6.63 -10.36 6.87
CA LYS A 75 6.62 -11.72 6.31
C LYS A 75 5.24 -12.36 6.49
N ASP A 76 4.82 -13.14 5.51
CA ASP A 76 3.59 -13.93 5.50
C ASP A 76 2.26 -13.15 5.52
N THR A 77 2.25 -11.80 5.64
CA THR A 77 1.00 -11.01 5.66
C THR A 77 0.19 -11.20 4.38
N VAL A 78 0.84 -11.09 3.22
CA VAL A 78 0.19 -11.29 1.90
C VAL A 78 -0.44 -12.68 1.83
N LYS A 79 0.34 -13.72 2.12
CA LYS A 79 -0.10 -15.11 2.10
C LYS A 79 -1.28 -15.36 3.04
N ASN A 80 -1.19 -14.90 4.28
CA ASN A 80 -2.22 -15.10 5.29
C ASN A 80 -3.51 -14.38 4.91
N LEU A 81 -3.45 -13.12 4.47
CA LEU A 81 -4.62 -12.38 4.01
C LEU A 81 -5.27 -13.05 2.79
N LYS A 82 -4.45 -13.54 1.84
CA LYS A 82 -4.96 -14.25 0.66
C LYS A 82 -5.74 -15.51 1.04
N ILE A 83 -5.17 -16.33 1.91
CA ILE A 83 -5.80 -17.56 2.39
C ILE A 83 -7.09 -17.27 3.16
N GLU A 84 -7.03 -16.34 4.10
CA GLU A 84 -8.11 -16.07 5.05
C GLU A 84 -9.29 -15.30 4.45
N THR A 85 -9.01 -14.44 3.48
CA THR A 85 -10.05 -13.59 2.90
C THR A 85 -10.47 -14.02 1.50
N GLN A 86 -9.59 -14.68 0.74
CA GLN A 86 -9.77 -15.01 -0.67
C GLN A 86 -10.02 -13.78 -1.57
N LEU A 87 -9.82 -12.58 -1.05
CA LEU A 87 -9.87 -11.36 -1.84
C LEU A 87 -8.61 -11.19 -2.69
N PRO A 88 -8.67 -10.40 -3.76
CA PRO A 88 -7.48 -9.89 -4.42
C PRO A 88 -6.59 -9.10 -3.45
N ILE A 89 -5.27 -9.27 -3.57
CA ILE A 89 -4.28 -8.59 -2.74
C ILE A 89 -3.41 -7.66 -3.59
N LEU A 90 -3.36 -6.38 -3.21
CA LEU A 90 -2.49 -5.34 -3.76
C LEU A 90 -1.34 -5.09 -2.78
N SER A 91 -0.20 -5.71 -3.02
CA SER A 91 0.93 -5.66 -2.08
C SER A 91 1.82 -4.46 -2.29
N TYR A 92 2.15 -3.75 -1.20
CA TYR A 92 3.09 -2.64 -1.23
C TYR A 92 4.55 -3.12 -1.20
N ILE A 93 5.36 -2.63 -2.14
CA ILE A 93 6.82 -2.68 -2.10
C ILE A 93 7.27 -1.29 -1.64
N LYS A 94 7.51 -1.15 -0.34
CA LYS A 94 7.55 0.14 0.33
C LYS A 94 8.96 0.51 0.78
N PHE A 95 9.40 1.66 0.34
CA PHE A 95 10.70 2.20 0.69
C PHE A 95 10.62 3.12 1.93
N ARG A 96 11.70 3.17 2.68
CA ARG A 96 11.90 4.01 3.84
C ARG A 96 12.22 5.44 3.38
N SER A 97 11.19 6.12 2.90
CA SER A 97 11.27 7.44 2.28
C SER A 97 10.69 8.53 3.19
N ASN A 98 11.14 9.76 3.01
CA ASN A 98 10.58 10.96 3.62
C ASN A 98 9.49 11.61 2.76
N PHE A 99 9.31 11.19 1.51
CA PHE A 99 8.32 11.75 0.56
C PHE A 99 6.84 11.53 0.93
N TYR A 100 6.54 10.90 2.07
CA TYR A 100 5.19 10.81 2.63
C TYR A 100 5.11 11.30 4.08
N SER A 101 6.02 12.22 4.46
CA SER A 101 6.03 12.84 5.79
C SER A 101 4.79 13.68 6.04
N SER A 102 4.36 14.50 5.09
CA SER A 102 3.16 15.34 5.21
C SER A 102 1.89 14.53 5.53
N PHE A 103 1.72 13.36 4.90
CA PHE A 103 0.61 12.47 5.23
C PHE A 103 0.70 11.95 6.68
N ARG A 104 1.90 11.57 7.13
CA ARG A 104 2.10 11.03 8.48
C ARG A 104 1.81 12.04 9.56
N ASP A 105 2.25 13.26 9.36
CA ASP A 105 2.00 14.36 10.29
C ASP A 105 0.50 14.62 10.43
N LEU A 106 -0.22 14.67 9.30
CA LEU A 106 -1.69 14.82 9.30
C LEU A 106 -2.41 13.64 9.94
N ALA A 107 -1.90 12.42 9.76
CA ALA A 107 -2.51 11.19 10.28
C ALA A 107 -2.04 10.82 11.70
N ASN A 108 -1.22 11.64 12.34
CA ASN A 108 -0.55 11.35 13.62
C ASN A 108 0.10 9.95 13.62
N SER A 109 0.74 9.58 12.50
CA SER A 109 1.34 8.28 12.27
C SER A 109 2.85 8.35 11.98
N THR A 110 3.48 9.42 12.45
CA THR A 110 4.93 9.58 12.37
C THR A 110 5.61 8.57 13.29
N PRO A 111 6.45 7.67 12.74
CA PRO A 111 7.05 6.62 13.52
C PRO A 111 8.02 7.16 14.58
N SER A 112 7.96 6.58 15.77
CA SER A 112 8.86 6.94 16.89
C SER A 112 10.29 6.43 16.73
N SER A 113 10.52 5.50 15.78
CA SER A 113 11.83 4.94 15.48
C SER A 113 11.98 4.59 14.00
N GLU A 114 13.17 4.15 13.60
CA GLU A 114 13.46 3.79 12.22
C GLU A 114 12.70 2.54 11.76
N ARG A 115 12.20 2.57 10.53
CA ARG A 115 11.35 1.51 9.93
C ARG A 115 12.19 0.47 9.20
N PHE A 116 12.98 -0.31 9.92
CA PHE A 116 13.89 -1.31 9.35
C PHE A 116 13.18 -2.40 8.51
N TYR A 117 11.89 -2.59 8.70
CA TYR A 117 11.07 -3.49 7.88
C TYR A 117 10.73 -2.95 6.49
N GLN A 118 11.03 -1.67 6.21
CA GLN A 118 10.91 -1.08 4.88
C GLN A 118 12.27 -1.08 4.18
N ILE A 119 12.24 -1.15 2.84
CA ILE A 119 13.43 -1.18 2.02
C ILE A 119 14.20 0.13 2.14
N SER A 120 15.53 0.07 2.26
CA SER A 120 16.36 1.26 2.14
C SER A 120 16.22 1.86 0.73
N VAL A 121 16.15 3.19 0.63
CA VAL A 121 16.07 3.88 -0.67
C VAL A 121 17.29 3.60 -1.56
N ALA A 122 18.39 3.16 -0.98
CA ALA A 122 19.63 2.80 -1.70
C ALA A 122 19.70 1.32 -2.09
N ASP A 123 18.66 0.51 -1.81
CA ASP A 123 18.68 -0.93 -2.04
C ASP A 123 17.65 -1.37 -3.09
N PRO A 124 18.04 -1.45 -4.37
CA PRO A 124 17.16 -1.92 -5.43
C PRO A 124 16.96 -3.45 -5.40
N HIS A 125 17.91 -4.21 -4.84
CA HIS A 125 17.86 -5.67 -4.88
C HIS A 125 16.76 -6.23 -3.98
N SER A 126 16.58 -5.68 -2.79
CA SER A 126 15.50 -6.07 -1.88
C SER A 126 14.12 -5.89 -2.50
N ALA A 127 13.91 -4.87 -3.34
CA ALA A 127 12.64 -4.67 -4.04
C ALA A 127 12.30 -5.85 -4.96
N LYS A 128 13.28 -6.34 -5.71
CA LYS A 128 13.12 -7.52 -6.58
C LYS A 128 12.81 -8.79 -5.78
N ILE A 129 13.54 -9.02 -4.69
CA ILE A 129 13.35 -10.19 -3.82
C ILE A 129 11.95 -10.17 -3.23
N ILE A 130 11.51 -9.02 -2.69
CA ILE A 130 10.19 -8.85 -2.09
C ILE A 130 9.08 -9.00 -3.13
N ALA A 131 9.23 -8.43 -4.33
CA ALA A 131 8.28 -8.60 -5.41
C ALA A 131 8.09 -10.09 -5.76
N SER A 132 9.19 -10.83 -5.90
CA SER A 132 9.15 -12.27 -6.18
C SER A 132 8.52 -13.06 -5.02
N GLN A 133 8.73 -12.65 -3.78
CA GLN A 133 8.12 -13.29 -2.62
C GLN A 133 6.61 -13.04 -2.59
N TYR A 134 6.18 -11.81 -2.80
CA TYR A 134 4.75 -11.47 -2.83
C TYR A 134 4.00 -12.16 -3.96
N ASP A 135 4.63 -12.33 -5.14
CA ASP A 135 4.04 -13.10 -6.22
C ASP A 135 3.79 -14.56 -5.80
N LYS A 136 4.77 -15.22 -5.15
CA LYS A 136 4.64 -16.56 -4.59
C LYS A 136 3.60 -16.64 -3.47
N ASP A 137 3.48 -15.60 -2.66
CA ASP A 137 2.53 -15.51 -1.56
C ASP A 137 1.09 -15.25 -2.02
N GLY A 138 0.87 -15.05 -3.33
CA GLY A 138 -0.44 -14.93 -3.96
C GLY A 138 -0.93 -13.48 -4.09
N ALA A 139 -0.04 -12.49 -4.12
CA ALA A 139 -0.41 -11.13 -4.52
C ALA A 139 -0.99 -11.12 -5.94
N ASP A 140 -2.03 -10.34 -6.16
CA ASP A 140 -2.63 -10.14 -7.47
C ASP A 140 -2.10 -8.88 -8.16
N TYR A 141 -1.66 -7.90 -7.36
CA TYR A 141 -1.08 -6.63 -7.81
C TYR A 141 0.13 -6.30 -6.95
N LEU A 142 1.13 -5.65 -7.55
CA LEU A 142 2.30 -5.12 -6.85
C LEU A 142 2.36 -3.60 -7.00
N MET A 143 2.71 -2.87 -5.94
CA MET A 143 2.73 -1.42 -5.96
C MET A 143 3.98 -0.87 -5.27
N LEU A 144 4.79 -0.13 -6.02
CA LEU A 144 5.94 0.60 -5.51
C LEU A 144 5.50 1.87 -4.79
N LYS A 145 6.07 2.14 -3.62
CA LYS A 145 5.79 3.34 -2.82
C LYS A 145 7.08 3.88 -2.18
N PRO A 146 7.47 5.14 -2.45
CA PRO A 146 6.88 6.15 -3.35
C PRO A 146 6.99 5.81 -4.84
N GLY A 147 6.28 6.56 -5.70
CA GLY A 147 6.21 6.31 -7.13
C GLY A 147 7.43 6.85 -7.91
N MET A 148 7.64 8.16 -7.89
CA MET A 148 8.68 8.82 -8.70
C MET A 148 10.10 8.41 -8.30
N THR A 149 10.35 8.26 -7.00
CA THR A 149 11.69 7.90 -6.49
C THR A 149 12.06 6.43 -6.70
N THR A 150 11.15 5.62 -7.27
CA THR A 150 11.38 4.20 -7.55
C THR A 150 11.05 3.83 -9.00
N ILE A 151 10.98 4.83 -9.87
CA ILE A 151 10.57 4.67 -11.27
C ILE A 151 11.51 3.74 -12.06
N ASP A 152 12.79 3.76 -11.73
CA ASP A 152 13.84 2.91 -12.29
C ASP A 152 13.62 1.41 -12.00
N LEU A 153 12.90 1.09 -10.93
CA LEU A 153 12.68 -0.29 -10.49
C LEU A 153 11.49 -0.97 -11.18
N ILE A 154 10.61 -0.21 -11.82
CA ILE A 154 9.39 -0.73 -12.45
C ILE A 154 9.72 -1.81 -13.49
N SER A 155 10.60 -1.49 -14.42
CA SER A 155 11.00 -2.43 -15.47
C SER A 155 11.68 -3.67 -14.89
N MET A 156 12.53 -3.50 -13.88
CA MET A 156 13.20 -4.60 -13.21
C MET A 156 12.21 -5.57 -12.56
N ILE A 157 11.17 -5.04 -11.88
CA ILE A 157 10.14 -5.87 -11.24
C ILE A 157 9.30 -6.56 -12.30
N LYS A 158 8.86 -5.85 -13.33
CA LYS A 158 8.05 -6.41 -14.43
C LYS A 158 8.74 -7.54 -15.20
N CYS A 159 10.06 -7.52 -15.30
CA CYS A 159 10.82 -8.63 -15.88
C CYS A 159 10.78 -9.92 -15.02
N ASN A 160 10.33 -9.85 -13.77
CA ASN A 160 10.34 -10.96 -12.83
C ASN A 160 8.94 -11.41 -12.37
N THR A 161 7.89 -10.81 -12.88
CA THR A 161 6.49 -11.18 -12.56
C THR A 161 5.57 -10.88 -13.73
N TYR A 162 4.49 -11.64 -13.84
CA TYR A 162 3.37 -11.38 -14.76
C TYR A 162 2.26 -10.55 -14.09
N LYS A 163 2.40 -10.21 -12.81
CA LYS A 163 1.39 -9.41 -12.10
C LYS A 163 1.42 -7.96 -12.57
N PRO A 164 0.26 -7.28 -12.56
CA PRO A 164 0.23 -5.85 -12.77
C PRO A 164 1.08 -5.14 -11.71
N VAL A 165 1.95 -4.26 -12.18
CA VAL A 165 2.83 -3.42 -11.34
C VAL A 165 2.41 -1.97 -11.46
N GLY A 166 2.11 -1.34 -10.34
CA GLY A 166 1.75 0.06 -10.27
C GLY A 166 2.63 0.85 -9.30
N VAL A 167 2.29 2.11 -9.16
CA VAL A 167 2.98 3.05 -8.28
C VAL A 167 2.02 3.81 -7.39
N TYR A 168 2.49 4.20 -6.22
CA TYR A 168 1.81 5.16 -5.36
C TYR A 168 2.54 6.50 -5.40
N GLN A 169 1.93 7.50 -6.06
CA GLN A 169 2.37 8.88 -5.95
C GLN A 169 1.99 9.40 -4.57
N VAL A 170 2.97 9.51 -3.69
CA VAL A 170 2.76 9.85 -2.28
C VAL A 170 2.54 11.36 -2.06
N SER A 171 2.20 11.75 -0.83
CA SER A 171 1.80 13.12 -0.48
C SER A 171 2.77 14.18 -0.99
N ASP A 172 4.04 14.03 -0.70
CA ASP A 172 5.03 15.08 -1.00
C ASP A 172 5.43 15.08 -2.48
N GLU A 173 5.33 13.93 -3.16
CA GLU A 173 5.44 13.88 -4.62
C GLU A 173 4.27 14.64 -5.29
N TYR A 174 3.04 14.46 -4.79
CA TYR A 174 1.86 15.15 -5.32
C TYR A 174 1.86 16.65 -4.98
N LEU A 175 2.15 17.01 -3.73
CA LEU A 175 2.20 18.40 -3.28
C LEU A 175 3.33 19.20 -3.94
N GLY A 176 4.39 18.54 -4.37
CA GLY A 176 5.49 19.15 -5.11
C GLY A 176 5.18 19.50 -6.57
N LEU A 177 4.01 19.08 -7.10
CA LEU A 177 3.61 19.38 -8.47
C LEU A 177 3.00 20.79 -8.57
N PRO A 178 3.58 21.70 -9.38
CA PRO A 178 3.10 23.08 -9.46
C PRO A 178 1.70 23.22 -10.09
N THR A 179 1.34 22.35 -11.02
CA THR A 179 0.07 22.41 -11.77
C THR A 179 -0.44 21.02 -12.17
N ASP A 180 -1.70 20.93 -12.59
CA ASP A 180 -2.30 19.70 -13.10
C ASP A 180 -1.59 19.18 -14.38
N LYS A 181 -0.94 20.07 -15.16
CA LYS A 181 -0.12 19.65 -16.30
C LYS A 181 1.08 18.79 -15.88
N HIS A 182 1.71 19.11 -14.75
CA HIS A 182 2.80 18.30 -14.19
C HIS A 182 2.29 16.95 -13.66
N LEU A 183 1.07 16.91 -13.12
CA LEU A 183 0.43 15.67 -12.74
C LEU A 183 0.21 14.77 -13.96
N TYR A 184 -0.33 15.31 -15.04
CA TYR A 184 -0.55 14.58 -16.28
C TYR A 184 0.77 14.09 -16.91
N GLU A 185 1.80 14.92 -16.91
CA GLU A 185 3.14 14.53 -17.37
C GLU A 185 3.71 13.39 -16.49
N THR A 186 3.56 13.47 -15.19
CA THR A 186 3.96 12.40 -14.27
C THR A 186 3.24 11.09 -14.60
N TYR A 187 1.94 11.14 -14.86
CA TYR A 187 1.17 9.98 -15.29
C TYR A 187 1.73 9.40 -16.61
N GLN A 188 1.98 10.23 -17.61
CA GLN A 188 2.58 9.79 -18.89
C GLN A 188 3.95 9.15 -18.71
N ILE A 189 4.76 9.65 -17.77
CA ILE A 189 6.07 9.06 -17.46
C ILE A 189 5.89 7.65 -16.85
N PHE A 190 4.96 7.48 -15.92
CA PHE A 190 4.66 6.15 -15.36
C PHE A 190 4.11 5.17 -16.40
N ASP A 191 3.23 5.63 -17.28
CA ASP A 191 2.71 4.82 -18.38
C ASP A 191 3.85 4.40 -19.33
N ARG A 192 4.71 5.35 -19.72
CA ARG A 192 5.87 5.08 -20.60
C ARG A 192 6.82 4.02 -20.05
N VAL A 193 7.06 4.00 -18.76
CA VAL A 193 7.93 2.97 -18.13
C VAL A 193 7.19 1.65 -17.88
N GLY A 194 5.92 1.58 -18.25
CA GLY A 194 5.11 0.36 -18.23
C GLY A 194 4.35 0.11 -16.94
N CYS A 195 4.05 1.14 -16.13
CA CYS A 195 3.11 0.99 -15.03
C CYS A 195 1.73 0.56 -15.53
N ASN A 196 1.09 -0.34 -14.80
CA ASN A 196 -0.26 -0.77 -15.12
C ASN A 196 -1.33 0.11 -14.44
N PHE A 197 -0.98 0.79 -13.36
CA PHE A 197 -1.86 1.70 -12.64
C PHE A 197 -1.05 2.68 -11.78
N MET A 198 -1.67 3.83 -11.46
CA MET A 198 -1.13 4.80 -10.53
C MET A 198 -2.17 5.12 -9.45
N VAL A 199 -1.76 5.05 -8.19
CA VAL A 199 -2.52 5.61 -7.07
C VAL A 199 -2.02 7.03 -6.83
N THR A 200 -2.92 8.01 -6.84
CA THR A 200 -2.58 9.43 -6.67
C THR A 200 -3.70 10.20 -5.97
N TYR A 201 -3.35 11.22 -5.23
CA TYR A 201 -4.29 12.19 -4.66
C TYR A 201 -5.00 13.02 -5.74
N GLY A 202 -4.42 13.12 -6.92
CA GLY A 202 -4.91 13.90 -8.05
C GLY A 202 -5.76 13.12 -9.06
N ALA A 203 -6.21 11.89 -8.77
CA ALA A 203 -6.91 11.04 -9.74
C ALA A 203 -8.14 11.70 -10.42
N ARG A 204 -8.81 12.63 -9.73
CA ARG A 204 -9.96 13.37 -10.29
C ARG A 204 -9.58 14.47 -11.28
N LYS A 205 -8.27 14.74 -11.46
CA LYS A 205 -7.72 15.79 -12.35
C LYS A 205 -7.07 15.19 -13.59
N LEU A 206 -6.95 13.86 -13.67
CA LEU A 206 -6.51 13.08 -14.81
C LEU A 206 -7.70 12.66 -15.67
#